data_e848ae0e9f6a70ca9dbdb525cf556e06
#
_entry.id   e848ae0e9f6a70ca9dbdb525cf556e06
#
_cell.length_a   1.000
_cell.length_b   1.000
_cell.length_c   1.000
_cell.angle_alpha   90.00
_cell.angle_beta   90.00
_cell.angle_gamma   90.00
#
_symmetry.space_group_name_H-M   'P 1'
#
loop_
_entity.id
_entity.type
_entity.pdbx_description
1 polymer ?
#
loop_
_entity_poly.entity_id
_entity_poly.type
_entity_poly.pdbx_seq_one_letter_code
_entity_poly.pdbx_strand_id
1 'polypeptide(L)'
;MSHDVHVTNDRVNILLVDDQPGKLLTYDVMLRDLGENLFSADSATAAFEHLLKRDIAVVLLDVCMPELDGFELAAMIREHPRCKNTAIIFISGIYLAEADCVRGYELGAVDYVQIPVIPEMLRAKVKIFVELYRKARQLEQFNRELEDRVAKRTLELAISNTQLTQSEQLRGLALAAGKMGTWEWD
;
A
#
# COMPACT_ATOMS: atom_id res chain seq x y z
N MET A 1 -1.56 25.58 23.06
CA MET A 1 -2.42 24.93 22.07
C MET A 1 -1.79 23.59 21.77
N SER A 2 -2.24 22.57 22.47
CA SER A 2 -1.70 21.21 22.36
C SER A 2 -2.25 20.59 21.07
N HIS A 3 -1.37 20.25 20.14
CA HIS A 3 -1.73 19.39 19.03
C HIS A 3 -1.91 17.99 19.59
N ASP A 4 -3.16 17.60 19.82
CA ASP A 4 -3.53 16.20 19.95
C ASP A 4 -3.18 15.50 18.65
N VAL A 5 -2.03 14.87 18.65
CA VAL A 5 -1.70 13.85 17.65
C VAL A 5 -2.69 12.71 17.90
N HIS A 6 -3.75 12.66 17.10
CA HIS A 6 -4.56 11.46 16.99
C HIS A 6 -3.62 10.34 16.51
N VAL A 7 -3.08 9.61 17.46
CA VAL A 7 -2.53 8.28 17.22
C VAL A 7 -3.72 7.40 16.85
N THR A 8 -4.10 7.43 15.57
CA THR A 8 -4.92 6.38 15.02
C THR A 8 -4.16 5.10 15.29
N ASN A 9 -4.77 4.20 16.06
CA ASN A 9 -4.25 2.87 16.34
C ASN A 9 -4.31 2.05 15.02
N ASP A 10 -3.42 2.40 14.10
CA ASP A 10 -3.39 1.89 12.74
C ASP A 10 -2.57 0.60 12.71
N ARG A 11 -3.14 -0.43 13.42
CA ARG A 11 -2.56 -1.77 13.40
C ARG A 11 -2.67 -2.32 11.99
N VAL A 12 -1.57 -2.82 11.48
CA VAL A 12 -1.56 -3.50 10.20
C VAL A 12 -1.82 -5.00 10.39
N ASN A 13 -2.27 -5.65 9.34
CA ASN A 13 -2.55 -7.07 9.37
C ASN A 13 -1.34 -7.84 8.85
N ILE A 14 -0.92 -8.85 9.61
CA ILE A 14 0.13 -9.80 9.28
C ILE A 14 -0.52 -11.18 9.18
N LEU A 15 -0.23 -11.92 8.12
CA LEU A 15 -0.75 -13.25 7.89
C LEU A 15 0.36 -14.30 8.08
N LEU A 16 0.10 -15.28 8.90
CA LEU A 16 0.97 -16.44 9.17
C LEU A 16 0.40 -17.64 8.43
N VAL A 17 1.20 -18.28 7.60
CA VAL A 17 0.76 -19.40 6.76
C VAL A 17 1.70 -20.59 6.95
N ASP A 18 1.22 -21.67 7.53
CA ASP A 18 1.95 -22.92 7.77
C ASP A 18 0.94 -24.04 8.06
N ASP A 19 1.11 -25.22 7.49
CA ASP A 19 0.22 -26.36 7.71
C ASP A 19 0.33 -26.97 9.12
N GLN A 20 1.33 -26.55 9.90
CA GLN A 20 1.57 -27.04 11.25
C GLN A 20 1.08 -26.05 12.31
N PRO A 21 -0.02 -26.34 13.05
CA PRO A 21 -0.57 -25.42 14.04
C PRO A 21 0.44 -25.03 15.14
N GLY A 22 1.37 -25.90 15.48
CA GLY A 22 2.43 -25.63 16.45
C GLY A 22 3.40 -24.54 16.01
N LYS A 23 3.73 -24.50 14.72
CA LYS A 23 4.55 -23.43 14.14
C LYS A 23 3.78 -22.11 14.10
N LEU A 24 2.51 -22.11 13.68
CA LEU A 24 1.65 -20.93 13.69
C LEU A 24 1.58 -20.31 15.09
N LEU A 25 1.37 -21.11 16.11
CA LEU A 25 1.38 -20.65 17.50
C LEU A 25 2.73 -20.05 17.90
N THR A 26 3.82 -20.68 17.47
CA THR A 26 5.18 -20.21 17.75
C THR A 26 5.43 -18.82 17.12
N TYR A 27 5.05 -18.63 15.86
CA TYR A 27 5.19 -17.34 15.16
C TYR A 27 4.28 -16.28 15.78
N ASP A 28 3.05 -16.64 16.16
CA ASP A 28 2.13 -15.72 16.88
C ASP A 28 2.77 -15.19 18.16
N VAL A 29 3.32 -16.10 18.98
CA VAL A 29 4.01 -15.71 20.23
C VAL A 29 5.23 -14.82 19.94
N MET A 30 6.04 -15.17 18.94
CA MET A 30 7.22 -14.38 18.57
C MET A 30 6.89 -12.96 18.10
N LEU A 31 5.74 -12.76 17.44
CA LEU A 31 5.37 -11.48 16.81
C LEU A 31 4.39 -10.66 17.63
N ARG A 32 3.83 -11.20 18.69
CA ARG A 32 2.82 -10.53 19.53
C ARG A 32 3.28 -9.19 20.07
N ASP A 33 4.56 -9.07 20.41
CA ASP A 33 5.16 -7.84 20.93
C ASP A 33 5.20 -6.68 19.91
N LEU A 34 4.97 -6.97 18.62
CA LEU A 34 4.84 -5.92 17.60
C LEU A 34 3.55 -5.12 17.75
N GLY A 35 2.55 -5.67 18.45
CA GLY A 35 1.25 -5.00 18.68
C GLY A 35 0.37 -4.91 17.45
N GLU A 36 0.68 -5.65 16.37
CA GLU A 36 -0.08 -5.70 15.13
C GLU A 36 -1.19 -6.77 15.17
N ASN A 37 -2.08 -6.78 14.18
CA ASN A 37 -3.09 -7.82 14.04
C ASN A 37 -2.46 -9.05 13.38
N LEU A 38 -2.48 -10.19 14.07
CA LEU A 38 -1.97 -11.45 13.55
C LEU A 38 -3.15 -12.32 13.11
N PHE A 39 -3.07 -12.86 11.92
CA PHE A 39 -4.00 -13.84 11.36
C PHE A 39 -3.23 -15.09 11.00
N SER A 40 -3.85 -16.24 11.15
CA SER A 40 -3.24 -17.55 10.84
C SER A 40 -4.08 -18.27 9.81
N ALA A 41 -3.40 -18.95 8.90
CA ALA A 41 -3.98 -19.83 7.90
C ALA A 41 -3.16 -21.14 7.87
N ASP A 42 -3.85 -22.27 7.88
CA ASP A 42 -3.26 -23.62 7.87
C ASP A 42 -3.14 -24.21 6.46
N SER A 43 -3.51 -23.45 5.46
CA SER A 43 -3.51 -23.85 4.05
C SER A 43 -3.42 -22.65 3.13
N ALA A 44 -2.96 -22.87 1.91
CA ALA A 44 -2.90 -21.85 0.87
C ALA A 44 -4.28 -21.27 0.54
N THR A 45 -5.32 -22.12 0.52
CA THR A 45 -6.70 -21.69 0.27
C THR A 45 -7.20 -20.74 1.35
N ALA A 46 -7.01 -21.08 2.64
CA ALA A 46 -7.39 -20.22 3.76
C ALA A 46 -6.58 -18.90 3.75
N ALA A 47 -5.29 -18.97 3.42
CA ALA A 47 -4.44 -17.80 3.28
C ALA A 47 -4.96 -16.85 2.19
N PHE A 48 -5.32 -17.39 1.03
CA PHE A 48 -5.82 -16.59 -0.08
C PHE A 48 -7.17 -15.93 0.25
N GLU A 49 -8.05 -16.62 0.99
CA GLU A 49 -9.29 -16.00 1.50
C GLU A 49 -9.03 -14.80 2.42
N HIS A 50 -8.02 -14.89 3.30
CA HIS A 50 -7.63 -13.76 4.13
C HIS A 50 -7.16 -12.57 3.29
N LEU A 51 -6.34 -12.81 2.26
CA LEU A 51 -5.81 -11.80 1.34
C LEU A 51 -6.91 -11.11 0.53
N LEU A 52 -7.96 -11.85 0.16
CA LEU A 52 -9.10 -11.28 -0.56
C LEU A 52 -10.01 -10.41 0.33
N LYS A 53 -10.10 -10.74 1.61
CA LYS A 53 -11.01 -10.07 2.56
C LYS A 53 -10.37 -8.89 3.29
N ARG A 54 -9.04 -8.87 3.42
CA ARG A 54 -8.29 -7.92 4.25
C ARG A 54 -7.09 -7.36 3.52
N ASP A 55 -6.71 -6.16 3.87
CA ASP A 55 -5.43 -5.58 3.44
C ASP A 55 -4.32 -6.15 4.35
N ILE A 56 -3.52 -7.04 3.82
CA ILE A 56 -2.41 -7.69 4.52
C ILE A 56 -1.10 -6.96 4.16
N ALA A 57 -0.36 -6.53 5.16
CA ALA A 57 0.92 -5.86 4.96
C ALA A 57 2.05 -6.86 4.69
N VAL A 58 2.08 -7.96 5.46
CA VAL A 58 3.14 -8.97 5.42
C VAL A 58 2.52 -10.36 5.50
N VAL A 59 2.99 -11.27 4.67
CA VAL A 59 2.71 -12.71 4.76
C VAL A 59 3.99 -13.41 5.16
N LEU A 60 3.95 -14.16 6.26
CA LEU A 60 4.95 -15.17 6.60
C LEU A 60 4.47 -16.50 6.06
N LEU A 61 5.22 -17.10 5.16
CA LEU A 61 4.78 -18.21 4.35
C LEU A 61 5.75 -19.38 4.44
N ASP A 62 5.27 -20.51 4.98
CA ASP A 62 6.04 -21.75 4.89
C ASP A 62 6.13 -22.21 3.42
N VAL A 63 7.32 -22.66 3.02
CA VAL A 63 7.55 -23.15 1.66
C VAL A 63 6.93 -24.54 1.47
N CYS A 64 7.03 -25.40 2.50
CA CYS A 64 6.67 -26.81 2.41
C CYS A 64 5.27 -27.06 2.99
N MET A 65 4.25 -26.78 2.20
CA MET A 65 2.86 -27.09 2.55
C MET A 65 2.30 -28.18 1.64
N PRO A 66 1.34 -29.01 2.12
CA PRO A 66 0.66 -29.99 1.29
C PRO A 66 -0.27 -29.31 0.27
N GLU A 67 -0.61 -30.01 -0.81
CA GLU A 67 -1.51 -29.62 -1.88
C GLU A 67 -0.96 -28.46 -2.76
N LEU A 68 -0.75 -27.31 -2.19
CA LEU A 68 -0.23 -26.10 -2.86
C LEU A 68 0.95 -25.57 -2.04
N ASP A 69 2.12 -25.55 -2.63
CA ASP A 69 3.34 -25.10 -1.94
C ASP A 69 3.39 -23.56 -1.77
N GLY A 70 4.31 -23.09 -0.91
CA GLY A 70 4.44 -21.67 -0.65
C GLY A 70 4.84 -20.86 -1.88
N PHE A 71 5.57 -21.42 -2.84
CA PHE A 71 5.95 -20.73 -4.08
C PHE A 71 4.74 -20.54 -4.99
N GLU A 72 3.88 -21.56 -5.10
CA GLU A 72 2.65 -21.49 -5.88
C GLU A 72 1.70 -20.42 -5.31
N LEU A 73 1.53 -20.41 -3.98
CA LEU A 73 0.73 -19.37 -3.33
C LEU A 73 1.33 -17.98 -3.55
N ALA A 74 2.65 -17.83 -3.48
CA ALA A 74 3.31 -16.56 -3.75
C ALA A 74 3.07 -16.08 -5.18
N ALA A 75 3.13 -16.98 -6.17
CA ALA A 75 2.80 -16.66 -7.56
C ALA A 75 1.35 -16.16 -7.68
N MET A 76 0.38 -16.86 -7.08
CA MET A 76 -1.04 -16.45 -7.06
C MET A 76 -1.21 -15.05 -6.43
N ILE A 77 -0.50 -14.77 -5.33
CA ILE A 77 -0.53 -13.46 -4.67
C ILE A 77 -0.04 -12.36 -5.63
N ARG A 78 1.04 -12.61 -6.38
CA ARG A 78 1.63 -11.63 -7.31
C ARG A 78 0.75 -11.38 -8.53
N GLU A 79 0.03 -12.37 -9.00
CA GLU A 79 -0.89 -12.23 -10.13
C GLU A 79 -2.18 -11.48 -9.76
N HIS A 80 -2.57 -11.49 -8.49
CA HIS A 80 -3.84 -10.90 -8.09
C HIS A 80 -3.72 -9.39 -7.80
N PRO A 81 -4.50 -8.51 -8.48
CA PRO A 81 -4.35 -7.04 -8.39
C PRO A 81 -4.45 -6.48 -6.97
N ARG A 82 -5.26 -7.11 -6.09
CA ARG A 82 -5.50 -6.64 -4.72
C ARG A 82 -4.30 -6.88 -3.79
N CYS A 83 -3.60 -7.98 -3.95
CA CYS A 83 -2.56 -8.42 -3.01
C CYS A 83 -1.16 -8.50 -3.62
N LYS A 84 -0.99 -8.18 -4.89
CA LYS A 84 0.30 -8.26 -5.59
C LYS A 84 1.46 -7.50 -4.93
N ASN A 85 1.15 -6.47 -4.16
CA ASN A 85 2.14 -5.64 -3.46
C ASN A 85 2.38 -6.07 -2.01
N THR A 86 1.70 -7.11 -1.51
CA THR A 86 1.90 -7.63 -0.15
C THR A 86 3.33 -8.16 0.00
N ALA A 87 4.01 -7.80 1.09
CA ALA A 87 5.35 -8.33 1.36
C ALA A 87 5.26 -9.82 1.72
N ILE A 88 6.03 -10.67 1.03
CA ILE A 88 6.10 -12.12 1.29
C ILE A 88 7.46 -12.43 1.87
N ILE A 89 7.48 -13.02 3.07
CA ILE A 89 8.67 -13.54 3.73
C ILE A 89 8.53 -15.05 3.81
N PHE A 90 9.37 -15.79 3.12
CA PHE A 90 9.37 -17.23 3.22
C PHE A 90 10.03 -17.70 4.52
N ILE A 91 9.45 -18.73 5.13
CA ILE A 91 10.05 -19.46 6.26
C ILE A 91 10.34 -20.87 5.76
N SER A 92 11.57 -21.32 5.87
CA SER A 92 11.94 -22.67 5.41
C SER A 92 12.96 -23.34 6.32
N GLY A 93 12.70 -24.62 6.60
CA GLY A 93 13.63 -25.51 7.34
C GLY A 93 14.60 -26.28 6.46
N ILE A 94 14.40 -26.23 5.16
CA ILE A 94 15.30 -26.86 4.20
C ILE A 94 16.41 -25.88 3.90
N TYR A 95 17.66 -26.36 3.82
CA TYR A 95 18.71 -25.63 3.12
C TYR A 95 18.21 -25.45 1.69
N LEU A 96 17.55 -24.32 1.45
CA LEU A 96 17.15 -23.96 0.11
C LEU A 96 18.43 -23.95 -0.72
N ALA A 97 18.48 -24.75 -1.76
CA ALA A 97 19.54 -24.61 -2.73
C ALA A 97 19.55 -23.16 -3.22
N GLU A 98 20.70 -22.61 -3.56
CA GLU A 98 20.78 -21.22 -4.07
C GLU A 98 19.73 -20.97 -5.18
N ALA A 99 19.43 -21.99 -5.98
CA ALA A 99 18.39 -21.97 -6.99
C ALA A 99 16.97 -21.71 -6.45
N ASP A 100 16.62 -22.25 -5.29
CA ASP A 100 15.29 -22.04 -4.69
C ASP A 100 15.16 -20.63 -4.09
N CYS A 101 16.23 -20.10 -3.54
CA CYS A 101 16.29 -18.71 -3.09
C CYS A 101 16.09 -17.74 -4.27
N VAL A 102 16.81 -17.99 -5.39
CA VAL A 102 16.66 -17.20 -6.62
C VAL A 102 15.22 -17.27 -7.14
N ARG A 103 14.65 -18.48 -7.23
CA ARG A 103 13.26 -18.68 -7.64
C ARG A 103 12.28 -17.88 -6.79
N GLY A 104 12.45 -17.88 -5.46
CA GLY A 104 11.56 -17.14 -4.59
C GLY A 104 11.66 -15.62 -4.78
N TYR A 105 12.85 -15.09 -5.00
CA TYR A 105 13.01 -13.67 -5.34
C TYR A 105 12.42 -13.34 -6.70
N GLU A 106 12.55 -14.21 -7.70
CA GLU A 106 11.90 -14.06 -9.01
C GLU A 106 10.38 -14.05 -8.90
N LEU A 107 9.81 -14.82 -7.97
CA LEU A 107 8.40 -14.81 -7.63
C LEU A 107 7.99 -13.60 -6.76
N GLY A 108 8.94 -12.69 -6.49
CA GLY A 108 8.67 -11.44 -5.79
C GLY A 108 8.65 -11.53 -4.28
N ALA A 109 9.23 -12.58 -3.68
CA ALA A 109 9.48 -12.59 -2.23
C ALA A 109 10.43 -11.44 -1.88
N VAL A 110 10.20 -10.86 -0.72
CA VAL A 110 11.03 -9.75 -0.23
C VAL A 110 12.15 -10.23 0.68
N ASP A 111 12.01 -11.41 1.29
CA ASP A 111 13.01 -11.95 2.21
C ASP A 111 12.77 -13.43 2.54
N TYR A 112 13.75 -14.03 3.22
CA TYR A 112 13.73 -15.40 3.73
C TYR A 112 14.12 -15.45 5.20
N VAL A 113 13.51 -16.41 5.93
CA VAL A 113 13.85 -16.75 7.31
C VAL A 113 14.12 -18.24 7.40
N GLN A 114 15.31 -18.60 7.87
CA GLN A 114 15.69 -20.02 8.05
C GLN A 114 15.21 -20.55 9.40
N ILE A 115 14.84 -21.82 9.44
CA ILE A 115 14.58 -22.56 10.67
C ILE A 115 15.90 -23.20 11.15
N PRO A 116 16.26 -23.09 12.45
CA PRO A 116 15.44 -22.57 13.54
C PRO A 116 15.32 -21.04 13.52
N VAL A 117 14.08 -20.56 13.68
CA VAL A 117 13.78 -19.12 13.64
C VAL A 117 14.28 -18.44 14.91
N ILE A 118 15.08 -17.40 14.75
CA ILE A 118 15.52 -16.54 15.84
C ILE A 118 14.46 -15.44 16.03
N PRO A 119 13.78 -15.37 17.20
CA PRO A 119 12.64 -14.46 17.41
C PRO A 119 12.97 -12.99 17.15
N GLU A 120 14.14 -12.53 17.60
CA GLU A 120 14.59 -11.15 17.43
C GLU A 120 14.79 -10.80 15.95
N MET A 121 15.35 -11.73 15.18
CA MET A 121 15.57 -11.53 13.74
C MET A 121 14.24 -11.52 13.00
N LEU A 122 13.31 -12.41 13.32
CA LEU A 122 11.98 -12.44 12.72
C LEU A 122 11.23 -11.13 12.99
N ARG A 123 11.20 -10.68 14.26
CA ARG A 123 10.57 -9.41 14.64
C ARG A 123 11.18 -8.22 13.89
N ALA A 124 12.52 -8.16 13.81
CA ALA A 124 13.21 -7.08 13.10
C ALA A 124 12.82 -7.03 11.62
N LYS A 125 12.82 -8.18 10.94
CA LYS A 125 12.44 -8.27 9.52
C LYS A 125 10.98 -7.86 9.31
N VAL A 126 10.05 -8.42 10.05
CA VAL A 126 8.61 -8.11 9.95
C VAL A 126 8.37 -6.62 10.22
N LYS A 127 9.00 -6.04 11.25
CA LYS A 127 8.89 -4.63 11.59
C LYS A 127 9.27 -3.71 10.43
N ILE A 128 10.35 -4.02 9.71
CA ILE A 128 10.79 -3.24 8.55
C ILE A 128 9.68 -3.19 7.48
N PHE A 129 9.09 -4.34 7.14
CA PHE A 129 8.04 -4.41 6.12
C PHE A 129 6.72 -3.78 6.58
N VAL A 130 6.38 -3.86 7.86
CA VAL A 130 5.26 -3.14 8.47
C VAL A 130 5.45 -1.62 8.32
N GLU A 131 6.64 -1.12 8.61
CA GLU A 131 6.96 0.30 8.46
C GLU A 131 6.93 0.75 6.99
N LEU A 132 7.46 -0.07 6.08
CA LEU A 132 7.39 0.21 4.63
C LEU A 132 5.95 0.26 4.13
N TYR A 133 5.11 -0.67 4.57
CA TYR A 133 3.69 -0.68 4.23
C TYR A 133 2.98 0.59 4.72
N ARG A 134 3.22 1.00 5.97
CA ARG A 134 2.65 2.24 6.51
C ARG A 134 3.07 3.47 5.70
N LYS A 135 4.35 3.56 5.36
CA LYS A 135 4.87 4.67 4.54
C LYS A 135 4.28 4.68 3.13
N ALA A 136 4.14 3.51 2.50
CA ALA A 136 3.51 3.39 1.20
C ALA A 136 2.06 3.86 1.23
N ARG A 137 1.27 3.42 2.23
CA ARG A 137 -0.11 3.86 2.44
C ARG A 137 -0.23 5.37 2.67
N GLN A 138 0.65 5.93 3.50
CA GLN A 138 0.69 7.36 3.76
C GLN A 138 0.99 8.16 2.49
N LEU A 139 1.92 7.68 1.68
CA LEU A 139 2.27 8.31 0.41
C LEU A 139 1.11 8.25 -0.59
N GLU A 140 0.41 7.12 -0.68
CA GLU A 140 -0.78 6.98 -1.52
C GLU A 140 -1.90 7.95 -1.12
N GLN A 141 -2.16 8.10 0.19
CA GLN A 141 -3.13 9.07 0.68
C GLN A 141 -2.73 10.50 0.32
N PHE A 142 -1.46 10.84 0.53
CA PHE A 142 -0.95 12.17 0.22
C PHE A 142 -1.05 12.49 -1.28
N ASN A 143 -0.75 11.52 -2.14
CA ASN A 143 -0.89 11.67 -3.59
C ASN A 143 -2.36 11.92 -3.99
N ARG A 144 -3.31 11.18 -3.43
CA ARG A 144 -4.75 11.41 -3.69
C ARG A 144 -5.19 12.81 -3.27
N GLU A 145 -4.80 13.24 -2.06
CA GLU A 145 -5.11 14.59 -1.59
C GLU A 145 -4.50 15.68 -2.49
N LEU A 146 -3.30 15.44 -3.03
CA LEU A 146 -2.64 16.34 -3.95
C LEU A 146 -3.37 16.41 -5.30
N GLU A 147 -3.77 15.27 -5.84
CA GLU A 147 -4.55 15.18 -7.08
C GLU A 147 -5.88 15.93 -6.95
N ASP A 148 -6.62 15.74 -5.86
CA ASP A 148 -7.87 16.45 -5.58
C ASP A 148 -7.64 17.96 -5.47
N ARG A 149 -6.56 18.37 -4.80
CA ARG A 149 -6.19 19.79 -4.67
C ARG A 149 -5.83 20.41 -6.01
N VAL A 150 -5.07 19.68 -6.83
CA VAL A 150 -4.71 20.12 -8.20
C VAL A 150 -5.96 20.26 -9.05
N ALA A 151 -6.84 19.25 -9.05
CA ALA A 151 -8.10 19.28 -9.80
C ALA A 151 -8.97 20.51 -9.41
N LYS A 152 -9.12 20.75 -8.10
CA LYS A 152 -9.86 21.91 -7.58
C LYS A 152 -9.25 23.23 -8.03
N ARG A 153 -7.93 23.38 -7.91
CA ARG A 153 -7.23 24.61 -8.32
C ARG A 153 -7.31 24.86 -9.82
N THR A 154 -7.22 23.80 -10.61
CA THR A 154 -7.35 23.91 -12.08
C THR A 154 -8.74 24.39 -12.46
N LEU A 155 -9.79 23.91 -11.81
CA LEU A 155 -11.16 24.37 -12.04
C LEU A 155 -11.34 25.84 -11.63
N GLU A 156 -10.85 26.24 -10.45
CA GLU A 156 -10.89 27.61 -9.97
C GLU A 156 -10.21 28.58 -10.96
N LEU A 157 -9.03 28.19 -11.46
CA LEU A 157 -8.30 28.99 -12.47
C LEU A 157 -9.05 29.07 -13.80
N ALA A 158 -9.66 28.00 -14.27
CA ALA A 158 -10.45 28.00 -15.49
C ALA A 158 -11.64 28.97 -15.40
N ILE A 159 -12.36 28.95 -14.29
CA ILE A 159 -13.48 29.86 -14.01
C ILE A 159 -12.98 31.34 -13.98
N SER A 160 -11.89 31.60 -13.24
CA SER A 160 -11.31 32.92 -13.12
C SER A 160 -10.86 33.47 -14.48
N ASN A 161 -10.19 32.65 -15.29
CA ASN A 161 -9.77 33.05 -16.64
C ASN A 161 -10.97 33.38 -17.54
N THR A 162 -12.04 32.57 -17.48
CA THR A 162 -13.26 32.86 -18.26
C THR A 162 -13.88 34.20 -17.85
N GLN A 163 -13.98 34.48 -16.54
CA GLN A 163 -14.50 35.73 -16.03
C GLN A 163 -13.63 36.91 -16.46
N LEU A 164 -12.30 36.78 -16.40
CA LEU A 164 -11.37 37.80 -16.83
C LEU A 164 -11.54 38.11 -18.32
N THR A 165 -11.59 37.12 -19.17
CA THR A 165 -11.78 37.24 -20.61
C THR A 165 -13.10 37.96 -20.93
N GLN A 166 -14.20 37.59 -20.25
CA GLN A 166 -15.49 38.27 -20.42
C GLN A 166 -15.44 39.74 -19.99
N SER A 167 -14.78 40.03 -18.86
CA SER A 167 -14.61 41.38 -18.36
C SER A 167 -13.80 42.26 -19.34
N GLU A 168 -12.72 41.72 -19.90
CA GLU A 168 -11.89 42.41 -20.91
C GLU A 168 -12.66 42.68 -22.20
N GLN A 169 -13.47 41.71 -22.67
CA GLN A 169 -14.33 41.90 -23.84
C GLN A 169 -15.36 43.01 -23.62
N LEU A 170 -16.05 43.02 -22.47
CA LEU A 170 -17.01 44.06 -22.13
C LEU A 170 -16.34 45.43 -22.03
N ARG A 171 -15.16 45.50 -21.43
CA ARG A 171 -14.37 46.75 -21.36
C ARG A 171 -13.96 47.25 -22.74
N GLY A 172 -13.53 46.32 -23.62
CA GLY A 172 -13.20 46.64 -25.01
C GLY A 172 -14.39 47.23 -25.78
N LEU A 173 -15.58 46.61 -25.64
CA LEU A 173 -16.82 47.10 -26.25
C LEU A 173 -17.24 48.49 -25.72
N ALA A 174 -17.14 48.71 -24.40
CA ALA A 174 -17.47 49.98 -23.78
C ALA A 174 -16.55 51.12 -24.27
N LEU A 175 -15.23 50.84 -24.41
CA LEU A 175 -14.28 51.84 -24.97
C LEU A 175 -14.54 52.13 -26.46
N ALA A 176 -14.92 51.11 -27.23
CA ALA A 176 -15.27 51.30 -28.65
C ALA A 176 -16.55 52.13 -28.80
N ALA A 177 -17.58 51.88 -27.98
CA ALA A 177 -18.81 52.66 -27.98
C ALA A 177 -18.59 54.11 -27.55
N GLY A 178 -17.71 54.32 -26.53
CA GLY A 178 -17.36 55.69 -26.09
C GLY A 178 -16.61 56.50 -27.15
N LYS A 179 -15.83 55.89 -28.03
CA LYS A 179 -15.17 56.55 -29.16
C LYS A 179 -16.15 56.92 -30.30
N MET A 180 -17.25 56.25 -30.43
CA MET A 180 -18.29 56.51 -31.42
C MET A 180 -19.22 57.65 -31.01
N GLY A 181 -19.19 58.07 -29.73
CA GLY A 181 -20.03 59.19 -29.22
C GLY A 181 -19.41 60.59 -29.30
N THR A 182 -18.18 60.72 -29.81
CA THR A 182 -17.52 62.01 -30.03
C THR A 182 -17.59 62.45 -31.52
N TRP A 183 -18.79 62.67 -32.04
CA TRP A 183 -18.98 63.35 -33.30
C TRP A 183 -19.46 64.75 -33.02
N GLU A 184 -18.55 65.71 -33.22
CA GLU A 184 -18.62 66.99 -33.80
C GLU A 184 -19.97 67.68 -33.80
N TRP A 185 -20.02 68.78 -33.07
CA TRP A 185 -20.85 69.95 -33.43
C TRP A 185 -19.91 70.99 -34.00
N ASP A 186 -19.93 71.17 -35.31
CA ASP A 186 -19.55 72.38 -36.01
C ASP A 186 -20.75 73.28 -36.10
#